data_0dfda4220d0179caeaafbf569ba79f1d
#
_entry.id   0dfda4220d0179caeaafbf569ba79f1d
#
_cell.length_a   1.000
_cell.length_b   1.000
_cell.length_c   1.000
_cell.angle_alpha   90.00
_cell.angle_beta   90.00
_cell.angle_gamma   90.00
#
_symmetry.space_group_name_H-M   'P 1'
#
loop_
_entity.id
_entity.type
_entity.pdbx_description
1 polymer ?
#
loop_
_entity_poly.entity_id
_entity_poly.type
_entity_poly.pdbx_seq_one_letter_code
_entity_poly.pdbx_strand_id
1 'polypeptide(L)'
;MEKLLLHQRHTLALMLPQPEIPTFSGDPIEFQNFICAFENLIEFKTENDSARLYYLIQYTTGDVRELMRSCLSMNEHNGYVEARRLLKQKYGQNYKIATAYVDRVTNGPSIKSEDGEALQKFSIFLTSCKNALKDIGYLSKIENPDRIRKIVNRLRFGLRRRWRDVADNITEKDEMEITIEDIAAFVAKTAIAAAHPIFGSLAGDSAKDEKVGNIDQDANISIIRGTTSQLTVTEMDK
;
A
#
# COMPACT_ATOMS: atom_id res chain seq x y z
N MET A 1 -22.70 39.18 -23.15
CA MET A 1 -21.31 38.77 -22.88
C MET A 1 -21.22 37.43 -22.12
N GLU A 2 -22.05 37.21 -21.14
CA GLU A 2 -22.02 35.98 -20.29
C GLU A 2 -22.28 34.68 -21.08
N LYS A 3 -23.24 34.68 -22.00
CA LYS A 3 -23.52 33.55 -22.88
C LYS A 3 -22.35 33.17 -23.81
N LEU A 4 -21.60 34.16 -24.28
CA LEU A 4 -20.43 33.93 -25.14
C LEU A 4 -19.27 33.31 -24.36
N LEU A 5 -19.06 33.74 -23.11
CA LEU A 5 -18.08 33.18 -22.18
C LEU A 5 -18.43 31.75 -21.77
N LEU A 6 -19.69 31.44 -21.56
CA LEU A 6 -20.19 30.10 -21.28
C LEU A 6 -19.96 29.16 -22.49
N HIS A 7 -20.24 29.67 -23.70
CA HIS A 7 -20.02 28.87 -24.92
C HIS A 7 -18.54 28.60 -25.17
N GLN A 8 -17.66 29.59 -24.97
CA GLN A 8 -16.21 29.41 -25.08
C GLN A 8 -15.65 28.43 -24.06
N ARG A 9 -16.13 28.48 -22.80
CA ARG A 9 -15.76 27.50 -21.76
C ARG A 9 -16.19 26.07 -22.13
N HIS A 10 -17.39 25.94 -22.69
CA HIS A 10 -17.90 24.63 -23.14
C HIS A 10 -17.09 24.06 -24.31
N THR A 11 -16.72 24.91 -25.28
CA THR A 11 -15.89 24.51 -26.43
C THR A 11 -14.47 24.14 -26.00
N LEU A 12 -13.87 24.88 -25.07
CA LEU A 12 -12.56 24.57 -24.49
C LEU A 12 -12.59 23.26 -23.70
N ALA A 13 -13.66 22.98 -22.95
CA ALA A 13 -13.81 21.73 -22.21
C ALA A 13 -13.92 20.51 -23.13
N LEU A 14 -14.49 20.66 -24.32
CA LEU A 14 -14.57 19.62 -25.36
C LEU A 14 -13.22 19.34 -26.02
N MET A 15 -12.27 20.26 -25.97
CA MET A 15 -10.93 20.11 -26.53
C MET A 15 -9.94 19.41 -25.55
N LEU A 16 -10.31 19.27 -24.29
CA LEU A 16 -9.47 18.53 -23.33
C LEU A 16 -9.51 17.04 -23.63
N PRO A 17 -8.39 16.32 -23.52
CA PRO A 17 -8.38 14.87 -23.58
C PRO A 17 -9.41 14.32 -22.61
N GLN A 18 -10.29 13.43 -23.08
CA GLN A 18 -11.28 12.82 -22.19
C GLN A 18 -10.54 11.90 -21.22
N PRO A 19 -10.76 12.03 -19.89
CA PRO A 19 -10.17 11.12 -18.94
C PRO A 19 -10.69 9.70 -19.17
N GLU A 20 -9.81 8.72 -19.03
CA GLU A 20 -10.16 7.31 -19.19
C GLU A 20 -10.85 6.78 -17.93
N ILE A 21 -11.86 5.95 -18.13
CA ILE A 21 -12.51 5.23 -17.03
C ILE A 21 -11.68 3.98 -16.73
N PRO A 22 -11.16 3.82 -15.51
CA PRO A 22 -10.42 2.62 -15.15
C PRO A 22 -11.34 1.39 -15.19
N THR A 23 -10.80 0.25 -15.59
CA THR A 23 -11.55 -1.02 -15.56
C THR A 23 -11.55 -1.58 -14.14
N PHE A 24 -12.73 -1.91 -13.60
CA PHE A 24 -12.89 -2.40 -12.24
C PHE A 24 -12.98 -3.93 -12.18
N SER A 25 -12.09 -4.56 -11.43
CA SER A 25 -11.98 -6.01 -11.25
C SER A 25 -12.48 -6.52 -9.89
N GLY A 26 -12.93 -5.61 -9.00
CA GLY A 26 -13.46 -5.95 -7.68
C GLY A 26 -12.52 -5.69 -6.50
N ASP A 27 -11.40 -4.98 -6.71
CA ASP A 27 -10.54 -4.53 -5.61
C ASP A 27 -11.21 -3.38 -4.84
N PRO A 28 -11.53 -3.53 -3.54
CA PRO A 28 -12.16 -2.47 -2.78
C PRO A 28 -11.36 -1.16 -2.73
N ILE A 29 -10.03 -1.22 -2.85
CA ILE A 29 -9.17 -0.03 -2.86
C ILE A 29 -9.43 0.83 -4.09
N GLU A 30 -9.68 0.21 -5.24
CA GLU A 30 -9.94 0.89 -6.51
C GLU A 30 -11.39 1.32 -6.68
N PHE A 31 -12.28 0.88 -5.77
CA PHE A 31 -13.72 1.13 -5.90
C PHE A 31 -14.06 2.61 -6.00
N GLN A 32 -13.52 3.44 -5.11
CA GLN A 32 -13.84 4.87 -5.07
C GLN A 32 -13.37 5.59 -6.34
N ASN A 33 -12.15 5.27 -6.81
CA ASN A 33 -11.61 5.81 -8.05
C ASN A 33 -12.47 5.45 -9.26
N PHE A 34 -12.85 4.17 -9.37
CA PHE A 34 -13.73 3.69 -10.43
C PHE A 34 -15.09 4.40 -10.42
N ILE A 35 -15.75 4.47 -9.25
CA ILE A 35 -17.08 5.05 -9.12
C ILE A 35 -17.07 6.54 -9.44
N CYS A 36 -16.13 7.31 -8.92
CA CYS A 36 -16.01 8.74 -9.23
C CYS A 36 -15.79 8.98 -10.75
N ALA A 37 -14.93 8.17 -11.39
CA ALA A 37 -14.73 8.27 -12.82
C ALA A 37 -16.00 7.92 -13.60
N PHE A 38 -16.69 6.84 -13.24
CA PHE A 38 -17.92 6.39 -13.89
C PHE A 38 -19.05 7.42 -13.75
N GLU A 39 -19.27 7.96 -12.57
CA GLU A 39 -20.28 9.01 -12.32
C GLU A 39 -20.03 10.23 -13.18
N ASN A 40 -18.79 10.76 -13.15
CA ASN A 40 -18.44 11.99 -13.87
C ASN A 40 -18.46 11.83 -15.41
N LEU A 41 -18.07 10.66 -15.92
CA LEU A 41 -17.88 10.46 -17.36
C LEU A 41 -19.07 9.79 -18.06
N ILE A 42 -19.87 9.03 -17.32
CA ILE A 42 -21.02 8.31 -17.86
C ILE A 42 -22.34 8.80 -17.28
N GLU A 43 -22.52 8.72 -15.95
CA GLU A 43 -23.82 9.01 -15.33
C GLU A 43 -24.29 10.45 -15.59
N PHE A 44 -23.38 11.44 -15.45
CA PHE A 44 -23.71 12.84 -15.72
C PHE A 44 -23.95 13.16 -17.20
N LYS A 45 -23.46 12.32 -18.12
CA LYS A 45 -23.59 12.55 -19.57
C LYS A 45 -24.69 11.72 -20.23
N THR A 46 -25.20 10.71 -19.54
CA THR A 46 -26.16 9.74 -20.08
C THR A 46 -27.39 9.68 -19.21
N GLU A 47 -28.56 10.03 -19.74
CA GLU A 47 -29.82 9.97 -18.99
C GLU A 47 -30.50 8.58 -19.05
N ASN A 48 -30.10 7.75 -20.01
CA ASN A 48 -30.67 6.41 -20.23
C ASN A 48 -30.02 5.37 -19.32
N ASP A 49 -30.78 4.79 -18.40
CA ASP A 49 -30.31 3.79 -17.44
C ASP A 49 -29.90 2.48 -18.11
N SER A 50 -30.51 2.09 -19.21
CA SER A 50 -30.06 0.93 -20.00
C SER A 50 -28.64 1.15 -20.54
N ALA A 51 -28.40 2.33 -21.12
CA ALA A 51 -27.06 2.67 -21.58
C ALA A 51 -26.02 2.73 -20.44
N ARG A 52 -26.40 3.30 -19.29
CA ARG A 52 -25.54 3.29 -18.07
C ARG A 52 -25.17 1.88 -17.63
N LEU A 53 -26.12 0.94 -17.64
CA LEU A 53 -25.87 -0.45 -17.30
C LEU A 53 -24.91 -1.13 -18.28
N TYR A 54 -25.08 -0.90 -19.59
CA TYR A 54 -24.14 -1.42 -20.60
C TYR A 54 -22.71 -0.88 -20.40
N TYR A 55 -22.55 0.41 -20.13
CA TYR A 55 -21.24 0.98 -19.80
C TYR A 55 -20.67 0.39 -18.51
N LEU A 56 -21.49 0.18 -17.46
CA LEU A 56 -21.04 -0.43 -16.23
C LEU A 56 -20.50 -1.86 -16.47
N ILE A 57 -21.17 -2.63 -17.33
CA ILE A 57 -20.69 -3.95 -17.76
C ILE A 57 -19.39 -3.84 -18.56
N GLN A 58 -19.29 -2.85 -19.46
CA GLN A 58 -18.11 -2.63 -20.29
C GLN A 58 -16.85 -2.33 -19.45
N TYR A 59 -16.99 -1.48 -18.44
CA TYR A 59 -15.88 -1.04 -17.59
C TYR A 59 -15.65 -1.93 -16.34
N THR A 60 -16.28 -3.11 -16.27
CA THR A 60 -16.04 -4.12 -15.25
C THR A 60 -15.47 -5.41 -15.85
N THR A 61 -14.78 -6.23 -15.04
CA THR A 61 -14.20 -7.51 -15.48
C THR A 61 -14.44 -8.64 -14.48
N GLY A 62 -14.20 -9.88 -14.89
CA GLY A 62 -14.33 -11.05 -14.02
C GLY A 62 -15.70 -11.19 -13.38
N ASP A 63 -15.72 -11.60 -12.13
CA ASP A 63 -16.97 -11.81 -11.36
C ASP A 63 -17.82 -10.55 -11.22
N VAL A 64 -17.19 -9.37 -11.24
CA VAL A 64 -17.93 -8.09 -11.19
C VAL A 64 -18.77 -7.95 -12.45
N ARG A 65 -18.18 -8.20 -13.62
CA ARG A 65 -18.91 -8.14 -14.90
C ARG A 65 -20.09 -9.10 -14.94
N GLU A 66 -19.88 -10.33 -14.49
CA GLU A 66 -20.97 -11.32 -14.46
C GLU A 66 -22.08 -10.90 -13.50
N LEU A 67 -21.74 -10.32 -12.36
CA LEU A 67 -22.72 -9.76 -11.43
C LEU A 67 -23.51 -8.61 -12.08
N MET A 68 -22.86 -7.72 -12.82
CA MET A 68 -23.56 -6.62 -13.53
C MET A 68 -24.44 -7.14 -14.65
N ARG A 69 -23.99 -8.17 -15.40
CA ARG A 69 -24.77 -8.82 -16.45
C ARG A 69 -26.05 -9.47 -15.93
N SER A 70 -26.06 -9.99 -14.71
CA SER A 70 -27.27 -10.58 -14.12
C SER A 70 -28.42 -9.59 -13.99
N CYS A 71 -28.13 -8.28 -13.98
CA CYS A 71 -29.13 -7.23 -13.91
C CYS A 71 -29.78 -6.91 -15.27
N LEU A 72 -29.28 -7.42 -16.40
CA LEU A 72 -29.86 -7.19 -17.73
C LEU A 72 -31.24 -7.83 -17.93
N SER A 73 -31.57 -8.84 -17.14
CA SER A 73 -32.90 -9.48 -17.18
C SER A 73 -34.02 -8.65 -16.53
N MET A 74 -33.66 -7.59 -15.83
CA MET A 74 -34.60 -6.67 -15.16
C MET A 74 -35.01 -5.57 -16.14
N ASN A 75 -36.11 -4.84 -15.80
CA ASN A 75 -36.47 -3.66 -16.59
C ASN A 75 -35.34 -2.59 -16.50
N GLU A 76 -35.29 -1.70 -17.48
CA GLU A 76 -34.17 -0.77 -17.71
C GLU A 76 -33.75 0.00 -16.45
N HIS A 77 -34.71 0.65 -15.79
CA HIS A 77 -34.43 1.44 -14.59
C HIS A 77 -34.03 0.55 -13.41
N ASN A 78 -34.77 -0.49 -13.11
CA ASN A 78 -34.49 -1.38 -11.98
C ASN A 78 -33.18 -2.13 -12.14
N GLY A 79 -32.83 -2.51 -13.38
CA GLY A 79 -31.54 -3.19 -13.66
C GLY A 79 -30.35 -2.34 -13.32
N TYR A 80 -30.35 -1.07 -13.69
CA TYR A 80 -29.24 -0.17 -13.35
C TYR A 80 -29.17 0.14 -11.85
N VAL A 81 -30.30 0.46 -11.22
CA VAL A 81 -30.36 0.73 -9.78
C VAL A 81 -29.85 -0.48 -8.97
N GLU A 82 -30.27 -1.68 -9.34
CA GLU A 82 -29.84 -2.92 -8.67
C GLU A 82 -28.34 -3.18 -8.90
N ALA A 83 -27.82 -3.00 -10.11
CA ALA A 83 -26.40 -3.14 -10.39
C ALA A 83 -25.54 -2.19 -9.52
N ARG A 84 -25.94 -0.93 -9.39
CA ARG A 84 -25.27 0.06 -8.52
C ARG A 84 -25.34 -0.34 -7.04
N ARG A 85 -26.49 -0.85 -6.59
CA ARG A 85 -26.70 -1.33 -5.23
C ARG A 85 -25.77 -2.52 -4.91
N LEU A 86 -25.75 -3.52 -5.79
CA LEU A 86 -24.91 -4.72 -5.65
C LEU A 86 -23.41 -4.38 -5.65
N LEU A 87 -23.02 -3.50 -6.56
CA LEU A 87 -21.62 -3.04 -6.67
C LEU A 87 -21.16 -2.37 -5.36
N LYS A 88 -21.97 -1.43 -4.84
CA LYS A 88 -21.69 -0.76 -3.56
C LYS A 88 -21.71 -1.74 -2.39
N GLN A 89 -22.68 -2.63 -2.32
CA GLN A 89 -22.80 -3.62 -1.25
C GLN A 89 -21.63 -4.59 -1.23
N LYS A 90 -21.16 -5.04 -2.39
CA LYS A 90 -20.10 -6.05 -2.48
C LYS A 90 -18.71 -5.44 -2.30
N TYR A 91 -18.45 -4.27 -2.86
CA TYR A 91 -17.09 -3.69 -2.94
C TYR A 91 -16.93 -2.31 -2.29
N GLY A 92 -18.01 -1.50 -2.25
CA GLY A 92 -17.96 -0.09 -1.85
C GLY A 92 -18.29 0.19 -0.38
N GLN A 93 -18.33 -0.81 0.48
CA GLN A 93 -18.56 -0.58 1.91
C GLN A 93 -17.29 -0.10 2.60
N ASN A 94 -17.39 0.99 3.36
CA ASN A 94 -16.24 1.64 4.01
C ASN A 94 -15.41 0.66 4.84
N TYR A 95 -16.04 -0.28 5.57
CA TYR A 95 -15.29 -1.25 6.37
C TYR A 95 -14.46 -2.22 5.50
N LYS A 96 -14.95 -2.60 4.30
CA LYS A 96 -14.23 -3.47 3.35
C LYS A 96 -13.04 -2.73 2.74
N ILE A 97 -13.26 -1.47 2.33
CA ILE A 97 -12.21 -0.59 1.81
C ILE A 97 -11.13 -0.41 2.88
N ALA A 98 -11.53 -0.08 4.11
CA ALA A 98 -10.60 0.09 5.22
C ALA A 98 -9.81 -1.20 5.52
N THR A 99 -10.47 -2.36 5.51
CA THR A 99 -9.80 -3.64 5.74
C THR A 99 -8.80 -3.94 4.62
N ALA A 100 -9.17 -3.72 3.36
CA ALA A 100 -8.28 -3.95 2.21
C ALA A 100 -7.02 -3.05 2.27
N TYR A 101 -7.16 -1.77 2.63
CA TYR A 101 -6.01 -0.88 2.83
C TYR A 101 -5.10 -1.36 3.95
N VAL A 102 -5.68 -1.66 5.12
CA VAL A 102 -4.91 -2.12 6.29
C VAL A 102 -4.18 -3.43 5.98
N ASP A 103 -4.85 -4.39 5.37
CA ASP A 103 -4.25 -5.68 5.02
C ASP A 103 -3.10 -5.51 4.03
N ARG A 104 -3.26 -4.71 2.99
CA ARG A 104 -2.23 -4.47 1.98
C ARG A 104 -1.02 -3.73 2.56
N VAL A 105 -1.23 -2.77 3.46
CA VAL A 105 -0.13 -2.01 4.06
C VAL A 105 0.63 -2.82 5.12
N THR A 106 -0.05 -3.73 5.83
CA THR A 106 0.57 -4.54 6.90
C THR A 106 1.20 -5.83 6.40
N ASN A 107 0.64 -6.47 5.38
CA ASN A 107 0.98 -7.84 4.94
C ASN A 107 1.78 -7.89 3.63
N GLY A 108 2.30 -6.77 3.14
CA GLY A 108 3.12 -6.74 1.92
C GLY A 108 4.54 -7.30 2.13
N PRO A 109 5.31 -7.48 1.05
CA PRO A 109 6.67 -7.98 1.10
C PRO A 109 7.61 -7.05 1.87
N SER A 110 8.72 -7.61 2.36
CA SER A 110 9.79 -6.84 3.00
C SER A 110 10.48 -5.92 1.99
N ILE A 111 10.76 -4.68 2.39
CA ILE A 111 11.32 -3.63 1.54
C ILE A 111 12.80 -3.43 1.89
N LYS A 112 13.67 -3.52 0.89
CA LYS A 112 15.11 -3.33 1.05
C LYS A 112 15.45 -1.84 1.13
N SER A 113 16.53 -1.50 1.85
CA SER A 113 17.01 -0.12 2.00
C SER A 113 17.57 0.48 0.71
N GLU A 114 18.10 -0.37 -0.16
CA GLU A 114 18.71 0.02 -1.43
C GLU A 114 17.66 0.12 -2.57
N ASP A 115 16.45 -0.38 -2.35
CA ASP A 115 15.37 -0.36 -3.34
C ASP A 115 14.57 0.94 -3.23
N GLY A 116 15.11 2.01 -3.80
CA GLY A 116 14.50 3.33 -3.81
C GLY A 116 13.13 3.34 -4.48
N GLU A 117 12.92 2.52 -5.52
CA GLU A 117 11.63 2.42 -6.22
C GLU A 117 10.55 1.78 -5.33
N ALA A 118 10.88 0.67 -4.66
CA ALA A 118 9.95 0.02 -3.73
C ALA A 118 9.64 0.92 -2.53
N LEU A 119 10.63 1.65 -2.00
CA LEU A 119 10.44 2.64 -0.95
C LEU A 119 9.51 3.78 -1.41
N GLN A 120 9.70 4.29 -2.62
CA GLN A 120 8.85 5.34 -3.18
C GLN A 120 7.40 4.86 -3.36
N LYS A 121 7.21 3.69 -3.95
CA LYS A 121 5.88 3.07 -4.09
C LYS A 121 5.20 2.86 -2.74
N PHE A 122 5.96 2.42 -1.75
CA PHE A 122 5.44 2.22 -0.40
C PHE A 122 5.06 3.53 0.29
N SER A 123 5.86 4.58 0.15
CA SER A 123 5.55 5.91 0.66
C SER A 123 4.25 6.47 0.06
N ILE A 124 4.10 6.38 -1.27
CA ILE A 124 2.88 6.80 -1.97
C ILE A 124 1.67 5.99 -1.44
N PHE A 125 1.83 4.68 -1.28
CA PHE A 125 0.75 3.83 -0.79
C PHE A 125 0.36 4.13 0.67
N LEU A 126 1.32 4.40 1.54
CA LEU A 126 1.06 4.85 2.93
C LEU A 126 0.26 6.16 2.95
N THR A 127 0.63 7.12 2.10
CA THR A 127 -0.07 8.40 1.98
C THR A 127 -1.50 8.20 1.45
N SER A 128 -1.67 7.37 0.42
CA SER A 128 -2.99 7.01 -0.11
C SER A 128 -3.86 6.33 0.95
N CYS A 129 -3.30 5.37 1.69
CA CYS A 129 -3.96 4.68 2.79
C CYS A 129 -4.44 5.66 3.87
N LYS A 130 -3.56 6.56 4.33
CA LYS A 130 -3.91 7.60 5.30
C LYS A 130 -5.08 8.45 4.81
N ASN A 131 -4.99 8.98 3.59
CA ASN A 131 -6.01 9.85 3.02
C ASN A 131 -7.35 9.14 2.88
N ALA A 132 -7.37 7.92 2.32
CA ALA A 132 -8.58 7.13 2.17
C ALA A 132 -9.23 6.78 3.51
N LEU A 133 -8.43 6.31 4.49
CA LEU A 133 -8.95 5.95 5.82
C LEU A 133 -9.46 7.17 6.60
N LYS A 134 -8.84 8.33 6.42
CA LYS A 134 -9.29 9.58 7.01
C LYS A 134 -10.64 10.01 6.44
N ASP A 135 -10.78 9.97 5.12
CA ASP A 135 -12.00 10.36 4.41
C ASP A 135 -13.21 9.49 4.79
N ILE A 136 -13.03 8.17 4.89
CA ILE A 136 -14.11 7.24 5.27
C ILE A 136 -14.30 7.09 6.79
N GLY A 137 -13.53 7.81 7.63
CA GLY A 137 -13.65 7.78 9.10
C GLY A 137 -13.10 6.52 9.78
N TYR A 138 -12.12 5.83 9.16
CA TYR A 138 -11.53 4.57 9.66
C TYR A 138 -10.04 4.68 10.00
N LEU A 139 -9.51 5.88 10.19
CA LEU A 139 -8.09 6.10 10.45
C LEU A 139 -7.59 5.35 11.70
N SER A 140 -8.38 5.30 12.77
CA SER A 140 -8.08 4.56 14.00
C SER A 140 -7.85 3.04 13.78
N LYS A 141 -8.35 2.49 12.67
CA LYS A 141 -8.06 1.09 12.32
C LYS A 141 -6.57 0.83 12.06
N ILE A 142 -5.83 1.80 11.53
CA ILE A 142 -4.42 1.64 11.22
C ILE A 142 -3.51 2.20 12.32
N GLU A 143 -3.97 3.20 13.05
CA GLU A 143 -3.24 3.85 14.16
C GLU A 143 -3.27 3.05 15.46
N ASN A 144 -3.28 1.73 15.35
CA ASN A 144 -3.12 0.81 16.46
C ASN A 144 -1.64 0.39 16.55
N PRO A 145 -1.00 0.39 17.74
CA PRO A 145 0.42 0.07 17.92
C PRO A 145 0.86 -1.24 17.26
N ASP A 146 0.02 -2.28 17.29
CA ASP A 146 0.36 -3.56 16.66
C ASP A 146 0.41 -3.47 15.13
N ARG A 147 -0.44 -2.67 14.52
CA ARG A 147 -0.44 -2.45 13.07
C ARG A 147 0.70 -1.55 12.64
N ILE A 148 0.96 -0.48 13.38
CA ILE A 148 2.14 0.36 13.21
C ILE A 148 3.41 -0.51 13.23
N ARG A 149 3.55 -1.39 14.23
CA ARG A 149 4.66 -2.34 14.32
C ARG A 149 4.74 -3.29 13.11
N LYS A 150 3.62 -3.80 12.60
CA LYS A 150 3.60 -4.64 11.38
C LYS A 150 4.08 -3.87 10.15
N ILE A 151 3.68 -2.61 9.99
CA ILE A 151 4.12 -1.75 8.90
C ILE A 151 5.64 -1.54 8.96
N VAL A 152 6.16 -1.20 10.14
CA VAL A 152 7.60 -1.01 10.37
C VAL A 152 8.38 -2.32 10.12
N ASN A 153 7.82 -3.47 10.47
CA ASN A 153 8.46 -4.77 10.24
C ASN A 153 8.63 -5.14 8.76
N ARG A 154 7.93 -4.47 7.84
CA ARG A 154 8.19 -4.61 6.39
C ARG A 154 9.50 -3.96 5.96
N LEU A 155 10.00 -3.00 6.73
CA LEU A 155 11.31 -2.38 6.48
C LEU A 155 12.42 -3.34 6.92
N ARG A 156 13.52 -3.40 6.17
CA ARG A 156 14.71 -4.18 6.54
C ARG A 156 15.39 -3.64 7.80
N PHE A 157 16.25 -4.46 8.41
CA PHE A 157 16.87 -4.19 9.70
C PHE A 157 17.52 -2.80 9.80
N GLY A 158 18.30 -2.37 8.82
CA GLY A 158 18.94 -1.05 8.80
C GLY A 158 17.93 0.11 8.89
N LEU A 159 16.81 0.01 8.16
CA LEU A 159 15.75 1.00 8.22
C LEU A 159 14.97 0.95 9.54
N ARG A 160 14.73 -0.24 10.10
CA ARG A 160 14.09 -0.39 11.40
C ARG A 160 14.94 0.18 12.53
N ARG A 161 16.27 0.10 12.44
CA ARG A 161 17.19 0.72 13.39
C ARG A 161 17.05 2.25 13.34
N ARG A 162 17.09 2.84 12.14
CA ARG A 162 16.90 4.29 11.96
C ARG A 162 15.51 4.75 12.38
N TRP A 163 14.50 3.93 12.17
CA TRP A 163 13.13 4.22 12.62
C TRP A 163 13.04 4.31 14.15
N ARG A 164 13.77 3.48 14.89
CA ARG A 164 13.78 3.55 16.37
C ARG A 164 14.20 4.93 16.87
N ASP A 165 15.24 5.51 16.29
CA ASP A 165 15.72 6.85 16.66
C ASP A 165 14.63 7.92 16.39
N VAL A 166 13.85 7.77 15.33
CA VAL A 166 12.72 8.66 15.01
C VAL A 166 11.57 8.44 16.00
N ALA A 167 11.23 7.18 16.28
CA ALA A 167 10.18 6.81 17.23
C ALA A 167 10.47 7.36 18.63
N ASP A 168 11.71 7.17 19.12
CA ASP A 168 12.14 7.70 20.43
C ASP A 168 12.05 9.23 20.50
N ASN A 169 12.36 9.95 19.40
CA ASN A 169 12.18 11.39 19.37
C ASN A 169 10.72 11.81 19.50
N ILE A 170 9.80 11.10 18.81
CA ILE A 170 8.36 11.39 18.85
C ILE A 170 7.79 11.09 20.24
N THR A 171 8.13 9.93 20.82
CA THR A 171 7.52 9.49 22.06
C THR A 171 8.15 10.12 23.30
N GLU A 172 9.49 10.27 23.34
CA GLU A 172 10.20 10.71 24.54
C GLU A 172 10.47 12.23 24.57
N LYS A 173 10.63 12.87 23.39
CA LYS A 173 10.89 14.31 23.35
C LYS A 173 9.64 15.14 23.06
N ASP A 174 8.80 14.67 22.14
CA ASP A 174 7.61 15.39 21.72
C ASP A 174 6.36 14.94 22.49
N GLU A 175 6.48 13.88 23.33
CA GLU A 175 5.39 13.28 24.11
C GLU A 175 4.14 12.95 23.28
N MET A 176 4.35 12.51 22.01
CA MET A 176 3.28 12.24 21.06
C MET A 176 3.18 10.75 20.73
N GLU A 177 1.99 10.31 20.33
CA GLU A 177 1.78 8.96 19.80
C GLU A 177 2.25 8.89 18.34
N ILE A 178 2.86 7.75 17.98
CA ILE A 178 3.30 7.47 16.61
C ILE A 178 2.09 7.24 15.72
N THR A 179 2.03 7.95 14.61
CA THR A 179 0.97 7.89 13.60
C THR A 179 1.45 7.23 12.30
N ILE A 180 0.49 6.91 11.42
CA ILE A 180 0.84 6.46 10.05
C ILE A 180 1.55 7.56 9.27
N GLU A 181 1.30 8.83 9.58
CA GLU A 181 1.93 9.98 8.93
C GLU A 181 3.42 10.03 9.20
N ASP A 182 3.85 9.75 10.43
CA ASP A 182 5.26 9.71 10.82
C ASP A 182 6.01 8.63 10.05
N ILE A 183 5.41 7.44 9.90
CA ILE A 183 5.99 6.36 9.11
C ILE A 183 6.05 6.75 7.63
N ALA A 184 4.99 7.34 7.08
CA ALA A 184 4.96 7.78 5.68
C ALA A 184 6.05 8.83 5.41
N ALA A 185 6.23 9.81 6.30
CA ALA A 185 7.27 10.82 6.21
C ALA A 185 8.68 10.21 6.28
N PHE A 186 8.90 9.27 7.22
CA PHE A 186 10.17 8.55 7.33
C PHE A 186 10.49 7.76 6.06
N VAL A 187 9.53 7.00 5.52
CA VAL A 187 9.72 6.21 4.30
C VAL A 187 9.95 7.11 3.09
N ALA A 188 9.22 8.24 2.97
CA ALA A 188 9.42 9.22 1.90
C ALA A 188 10.85 9.80 1.93
N LYS A 189 11.32 10.24 3.10
CA LYS A 189 12.68 10.76 3.28
C LYS A 189 13.73 9.71 2.93
N THR A 190 13.49 8.46 3.30
CA THR A 190 14.40 7.35 3.00
C THR A 190 14.42 7.03 1.51
N ALA A 191 13.26 7.06 0.83
CA ALA A 191 13.16 6.85 -0.61
C ALA A 191 13.96 7.90 -1.40
N ILE A 192 13.83 9.18 -1.01
CA ILE A 192 14.60 10.28 -1.61
C ILE A 192 16.10 10.05 -1.43
N ALA A 193 16.54 9.66 -0.22
CA ALA A 193 17.93 9.38 0.05
C ALA A 193 18.47 8.19 -0.75
N ALA A 194 17.70 7.12 -0.89
CA ALA A 194 18.07 5.94 -1.68
C ALA A 194 18.12 6.23 -3.20
N ALA A 195 17.34 7.18 -3.68
CA ALA A 195 17.34 7.60 -5.08
C ALA A 195 18.39 8.69 -5.39
N HIS A 196 19.23 9.08 -4.42
CA HIS A 196 20.21 10.16 -4.63
C HIS A 196 21.25 9.75 -5.69
N PRO A 197 21.49 10.56 -6.75
CA PRO A 197 22.31 10.18 -7.90
C PRO A 197 23.77 9.81 -7.54
N ILE A 198 24.32 10.44 -6.49
CA ILE A 198 25.73 10.27 -6.09
C ILE A 198 25.86 9.33 -4.89
N PHE A 199 24.94 9.43 -3.91
CA PHE A 199 25.09 8.77 -2.61
C PHE A 199 24.04 7.67 -2.36
N GLY A 200 23.10 7.44 -3.28
CA GLY A 200 22.05 6.43 -3.11
C GLY A 200 22.61 4.99 -3.03
N SER A 201 23.72 4.70 -3.70
CA SER A 201 24.38 3.39 -3.70
C SER A 201 25.22 3.09 -2.47
N LEU A 202 25.56 4.08 -1.64
CA LEU A 202 26.39 3.89 -0.43
C LEU A 202 25.70 3.06 0.66
N ALA A 203 24.36 2.92 0.58
CA ALA A 203 23.61 2.06 1.50
C ALA A 203 23.86 0.55 1.26
N GLY A 204 24.44 0.16 0.12
CA GLY A 204 24.76 -1.24 -0.22
C GLY A 204 26.04 -1.78 0.38
N ASP A 205 26.98 -0.91 0.76
CA ASP A 205 28.30 -1.33 1.24
C ASP A 205 28.28 -1.82 2.70
N SER A 206 27.37 -1.28 3.53
CA SER A 206 27.21 -1.72 4.93
C SER A 206 26.62 -3.14 5.07
N ALA A 207 25.99 -3.70 4.04
CA ALA A 207 25.46 -5.08 4.08
C ALA A 207 26.53 -6.14 3.77
N LYS A 208 27.69 -5.74 3.24
CA LYS A 208 28.83 -6.66 3.00
C LYS A 208 29.71 -6.80 4.23
N ASP A 209 29.84 -5.76 5.04
CA ASP A 209 30.65 -5.78 6.26
C ASP A 209 30.02 -6.62 7.38
N GLU A 210 28.68 -6.73 7.45
CA GLU A 210 28.00 -7.60 8.42
C GLU A 210 28.14 -9.11 8.12
N LYS A 211 28.45 -9.50 6.87
CA LYS A 211 28.68 -10.91 6.52
C LYS A 211 30.10 -11.38 6.83
N VAL A 212 31.05 -10.46 6.92
CA VAL A 212 32.46 -10.80 7.24
C VAL A 212 32.64 -10.97 8.75
N GLY A 213 31.89 -10.24 9.58
CA GLY A 213 31.99 -10.33 11.05
C GLY A 213 31.41 -11.60 11.68
N ASN A 214 30.57 -12.37 10.97
CA ASN A 214 29.96 -13.60 11.52
C ASN A 214 30.68 -14.90 11.15
N ILE A 215 31.74 -14.84 10.33
CA ILE A 215 32.49 -16.05 9.93
C ILE A 215 33.60 -16.37 10.95
N ASP A 216 34.10 -15.38 11.69
CA ASP A 216 35.24 -15.59 12.63
C ASP A 216 34.80 -16.03 14.05
N GLN A 217 33.52 -16.00 14.40
CA GLN A 217 33.05 -16.47 15.71
C GLN A 217 32.74 -17.99 15.74
N ASP A 218 32.37 -18.60 14.62
CA ASP A 218 32.11 -20.04 14.55
C ASP A 218 33.39 -20.89 14.38
N ALA A 219 34.48 -20.28 13.88
CA ALA A 219 35.75 -20.96 13.73
C ALA A 219 36.55 -21.11 15.05
N ASN A 220 36.30 -20.25 16.04
CA ASN A 220 37.01 -20.31 17.33
C ASN A 220 36.37 -21.23 18.37
N ILE A 221 35.14 -21.68 18.15
CA ILE A 221 34.44 -22.61 19.07
C ILE A 221 34.75 -24.08 18.75
N SER A 222 35.16 -24.39 17.53
CA SER A 222 35.52 -25.77 17.13
C SER A 222 36.95 -26.19 17.57
N ILE A 223 37.85 -25.23 17.86
CA ILE A 223 39.26 -25.52 18.29
C ILE A 223 39.31 -25.81 19.80
N ILE A 224 38.40 -25.34 20.61
CA ILE A 224 38.39 -25.57 22.08
C ILE A 224 37.75 -26.92 22.47
N ARG A 225 37.00 -27.59 21.57
CA ARG A 225 36.40 -28.90 21.83
C ARG A 225 37.26 -30.11 21.40
N GLY A 226 38.41 -29.89 20.78
CA GLY A 226 39.29 -30.96 20.27
C GLY A 226 40.43 -31.39 21.20
N THR A 227 40.66 -30.72 22.34
CA THR A 227 41.83 -30.96 23.21
C THR A 227 41.53 -31.55 24.59
N THR A 228 40.28 -32.01 24.86
CA THR A 228 39.95 -32.55 26.20
C THR A 228 39.60 -34.05 26.17
N SER A 229 40.00 -34.83 25.16
CA SER A 229 39.64 -36.24 25.06
C SER A 229 40.82 -37.20 24.86
N GLN A 230 42.02 -36.84 25.35
CA GLN A 230 43.13 -37.81 25.44
C GLN A 230 43.97 -37.57 26.69
N LEU A 231 43.47 -37.94 27.85
CA LEU A 231 44.29 -38.23 29.06
C LEU A 231 43.37 -38.92 30.10
N THR A 232 43.20 -40.22 29.98
CA THR A 232 43.01 -41.17 31.09
C THR A 232 42.86 -42.59 30.54
N VAL A 233 43.93 -43.31 30.44
CA VAL A 233 44.00 -44.75 30.69
C VAL A 233 45.50 -45.10 30.79
N THR A 234 46.00 -45.25 31.97
CA THR A 234 47.01 -46.24 32.42
C THR A 234 47.30 -45.97 33.89
N GLU A 235 46.84 -46.86 34.71
CA GLU A 235 47.55 -47.43 35.84
C GLU A 235 46.55 -48.06 36.81
N MET A 236 46.41 -49.36 36.68
CA MET A 236 46.21 -50.24 37.81
C MET A 236 46.67 -51.64 37.41
N ASP A 237 47.87 -51.96 37.86
CA ASP A 237 48.26 -53.28 38.27
C ASP A 237 49.53 -53.22 39.10
N LYS A 238 49.41 -53.31 40.41
CA LYS A 238 50.07 -54.22 41.39
C LYS A 238 49.63 -53.91 42.78
#